data_83020c203a55ed5cd6fb82f73e90804c
#
_entry.id   83020c203a55ed5cd6fb82f73e90804c
#
_cell.length_a   1.000
_cell.length_b   1.000
_cell.length_c   1.000
_cell.angle_alpha   90.00
_cell.angle_beta   90.00
_cell.angle_gamma   90.00
#
_symmetry.space_group_name_H-M   'P 1'
#
loop_
_entity.id
_entity.type
_entity.pdbx_description
1 polymer ?
#
loop_
_entity_poly.entity_id
_entity_poly.type
_entity_poly.pdbx_seq_one_letter_code
_entity_poly.pdbx_strand_id
1 'polypeptide(L)'
;GRKDARGQGFELRTDGHGVVRAQQGLLLSTEGRPNARAHITDMAETLARMAQGQELHDSLSQVAQQAQAHQPGDQDQVVAALKAQVDAIKGQGGTPAQGEFPEFQAPHLTLASPAGIETSSQGSTHLMSVEHTALTSGGHASLSAGKSLLVSVKEAVRMFAYKAGMKLVAASADIDITALKDSVNIL
;
A
#
# COMPACT_ATOMS: atom_id res chain seq x y z
N GLY A 1 -5.81 -41.95 -15.31
CA GLY A 1 -6.28 -40.64 -15.73
C GLY A 1 -7.30 -40.12 -14.73
N ARG A 2 -7.34 -38.82 -14.45
CA ARG A 2 -8.35 -38.18 -13.61
C ARG A 2 -9.72 -38.36 -14.25
N LYS A 3 -10.66 -38.94 -13.53
CA LYS A 3 -12.03 -39.16 -13.97
C LYS A 3 -12.93 -37.95 -13.73
N ASP A 4 -12.60 -37.08 -12.76
CA ASP A 4 -13.45 -35.96 -12.33
C ASP A 4 -12.77 -34.62 -12.63
N ALA A 5 -13.55 -33.63 -13.09
CA ALA A 5 -13.09 -32.26 -13.29
C ALA A 5 -12.87 -31.58 -11.93
N ARG A 6 -11.77 -30.84 -11.77
CA ARG A 6 -11.43 -30.08 -10.55
C ARG A 6 -11.82 -28.59 -10.63
N GLY A 7 -12.56 -28.20 -11.64
CA GLY A 7 -12.92 -26.83 -11.97
C GLY A 7 -12.30 -26.37 -13.27
N GLN A 8 -12.49 -25.08 -13.58
CA GLN A 8 -11.91 -24.41 -14.75
C GLN A 8 -10.68 -23.61 -14.33
N GLY A 9 -9.69 -23.51 -15.23
CA GLY A 9 -8.47 -22.74 -15.01
C GLY A 9 -7.20 -23.58 -15.11
N PHE A 10 -6.11 -23.04 -14.58
CA PHE A 10 -4.82 -23.72 -14.52
C PHE A 10 -4.30 -23.80 -13.09
N GLU A 11 -3.46 -24.77 -12.83
CA GLU A 11 -2.76 -24.94 -11.55
C GLU A 11 -1.27 -25.13 -11.81
N LEU A 12 -0.43 -24.26 -11.20
CA LEU A 12 1.01 -24.47 -11.10
C LEU A 12 1.30 -25.13 -9.76
N ARG A 13 1.76 -26.38 -9.78
CA ARG A 13 1.99 -27.17 -8.56
C ARG A 13 3.33 -27.88 -8.60
N THR A 14 4.03 -27.86 -7.47
CA THR A 14 5.18 -28.69 -7.20
C THR A 14 5.13 -29.13 -5.74
N ASP A 15 5.65 -30.31 -5.42
CA ASP A 15 5.87 -30.78 -4.05
C ASP A 15 7.27 -30.38 -3.53
N GLY A 16 8.10 -29.74 -4.37
CA GLY A 16 9.38 -29.15 -4.05
C GLY A 16 9.33 -27.63 -3.96
N HIS A 17 10.45 -26.98 -4.25
CA HIS A 17 10.55 -25.53 -4.27
C HIS A 17 10.11 -24.94 -5.60
N GLY A 18 9.41 -23.81 -5.59
CA GLY A 18 9.01 -23.06 -6.77
C GLY A 18 9.48 -21.60 -6.69
N VAL A 19 9.84 -21.03 -7.84
CA VAL A 19 10.25 -19.62 -7.96
C VAL A 19 9.61 -19.00 -9.19
N VAL A 20 9.07 -17.78 -9.03
CA VAL A 20 8.68 -16.91 -10.14
C VAL A 20 9.53 -15.64 -10.04
N ARG A 21 10.30 -15.33 -11.08
CA ARG A 21 11.16 -14.15 -11.14
C ARG A 21 11.00 -13.42 -12.46
N ALA A 22 10.94 -12.09 -12.40
CA ALA A 22 11.01 -11.23 -13.56
C ALA A 22 11.97 -10.06 -13.23
N GLN A 23 13.09 -9.99 -13.93
CA GLN A 23 14.16 -9.01 -13.64
C GLN A 23 13.71 -7.57 -13.81
N GLN A 24 12.78 -7.31 -14.73
CA GLN A 24 12.30 -5.96 -15.04
C GLN A 24 11.01 -5.58 -14.34
N GLY A 25 10.48 -6.46 -13.47
CA GLY A 25 9.24 -6.27 -12.73
C GLY A 25 8.21 -7.36 -12.99
N LEU A 26 7.24 -7.48 -12.11
CA LEU A 26 6.20 -8.51 -12.17
C LEU A 26 4.84 -7.92 -11.80
N LEU A 27 3.86 -8.13 -12.68
CA LEU A 27 2.46 -7.84 -12.41
C LEU A 27 1.70 -9.15 -12.13
N LEU A 28 1.07 -9.25 -10.97
CA LEU A 28 0.07 -10.27 -10.64
C LEU A 28 -1.29 -9.59 -10.53
N SER A 29 -2.20 -9.90 -11.43
CA SER A 29 -3.48 -9.21 -11.52
C SER A 29 -4.65 -10.17 -11.77
N THR A 30 -5.81 -9.81 -11.22
CA THR A 30 -7.11 -10.42 -11.53
C THR A 30 -7.96 -9.55 -12.46
N GLU A 31 -7.39 -8.47 -13.01
CA GLU A 31 -8.03 -7.67 -14.06
C GLU A 31 -8.21 -8.49 -15.34
N GLY A 32 -9.43 -8.54 -15.87
CA GLY A 32 -9.73 -9.23 -17.13
C GLY A 32 -9.14 -8.49 -18.33
N ARG A 33 -8.63 -9.23 -19.32
CA ARG A 33 -8.15 -8.70 -20.60
C ARG A 33 -8.74 -9.48 -21.77
N PRO A 34 -10.08 -9.50 -21.94
CA PRO A 34 -10.69 -10.19 -23.06
C PRO A 34 -10.22 -9.56 -24.39
N ASN A 35 -9.77 -10.40 -25.33
CA ASN A 35 -9.24 -9.96 -26.61
C ASN A 35 -8.09 -8.93 -26.50
N ALA A 36 -7.19 -9.14 -25.54
CA ALA A 36 -6.08 -8.23 -25.26
C ALA A 36 -5.34 -7.82 -26.53
N ARG A 37 -5.20 -6.51 -26.75
CA ARG A 37 -4.46 -5.89 -27.87
C ARG A 37 -3.38 -4.92 -27.39
N ALA A 38 -3.40 -4.57 -26.09
CA ALA A 38 -2.38 -3.77 -25.44
C ALA A 38 -1.14 -4.62 -25.09
N HIS A 39 -0.10 -3.97 -24.59
CA HIS A 39 1.09 -4.65 -24.10
C HIS A 39 0.78 -5.49 -22.84
N ILE A 40 1.66 -6.46 -22.54
CA ILE A 40 1.40 -7.44 -21.48
C ILE A 40 1.32 -6.85 -20.07
N THR A 41 1.98 -5.72 -19.84
CA THR A 41 1.98 -4.98 -18.56
C THR A 41 0.93 -3.86 -18.53
N ASP A 42 -0.05 -3.85 -19.42
CA ASP A 42 -1.16 -2.89 -19.39
C ASP A 42 -1.95 -3.01 -18.09
N MET A 43 -1.97 -1.92 -17.32
CA MET A 43 -2.61 -1.84 -16.01
C MET A 43 -3.25 -0.46 -15.74
N ALA A 44 -3.87 0.13 -16.74
CA ALA A 44 -4.44 1.48 -16.66
C ALA A 44 -5.35 1.69 -15.45
N GLU A 45 -6.19 0.71 -15.11
CA GLU A 45 -7.12 0.76 -13.98
C GLU A 45 -6.37 0.74 -12.63
N THR A 46 -5.30 -0.04 -12.55
CA THR A 46 -4.45 -0.11 -11.36
C THR A 46 -3.71 1.21 -11.14
N LEU A 47 -3.16 1.79 -12.21
CA LEU A 47 -2.51 3.10 -12.17
C LEU A 47 -3.47 4.20 -11.74
N ALA A 48 -4.71 4.19 -12.23
CA ALA A 48 -5.73 5.14 -11.82
C ALA A 48 -6.04 5.05 -10.31
N ARG A 49 -6.17 3.82 -9.76
CA ARG A 49 -6.38 3.60 -8.32
C ARG A 49 -5.17 4.05 -7.50
N MET A 50 -3.96 3.77 -7.95
CA MET A 50 -2.73 4.21 -7.26
C MET A 50 -2.60 5.72 -7.25
N ALA A 51 -2.90 6.39 -8.35
CA ALA A 51 -2.92 7.86 -8.43
C ALA A 51 -3.97 8.47 -7.49
N GLN A 52 -5.18 7.93 -7.44
CA GLN A 52 -6.20 8.35 -6.47
C GLN A 52 -5.74 8.18 -5.01
N GLY A 53 -5.07 7.07 -4.69
CA GLY A 53 -4.51 6.83 -3.36
C GLY A 53 -3.42 7.85 -3.01
N GLN A 54 -2.55 8.19 -3.94
CA GLN A 54 -1.50 9.19 -3.78
C GLN A 54 -2.10 10.59 -3.58
N GLU A 55 -3.09 10.98 -4.38
CA GLU A 55 -3.80 12.26 -4.25
C GLU A 55 -4.53 12.39 -2.91
N LEU A 56 -5.19 11.32 -2.45
CA LEU A 56 -5.84 11.29 -1.14
C LEU A 56 -4.81 11.44 -0.01
N HIS A 57 -3.69 10.74 -0.09
CA HIS A 57 -2.62 10.84 0.90
C HIS A 57 -2.06 12.26 0.99
N ASP A 58 -1.76 12.88 -0.14
CA ASP A 58 -1.26 14.25 -0.25
C ASP A 58 -2.28 15.26 0.31
N SER A 59 -3.55 15.16 -0.09
CA SER A 59 -4.62 16.04 0.39
C SER A 59 -4.78 15.99 1.92
N LEU A 60 -4.79 14.80 2.51
CA LEU A 60 -4.89 14.63 3.96
C LEU A 60 -3.65 15.16 4.69
N SER A 61 -2.46 14.99 4.11
CA SER A 61 -1.21 15.56 4.60
C SER A 61 -1.28 17.09 4.66
N GLN A 62 -1.74 17.73 3.58
CA GLN A 62 -1.88 19.18 3.53
C GLN A 62 -2.87 19.71 4.56
N VAL A 63 -4.03 19.07 4.72
CA VAL A 63 -5.02 19.46 5.73
C VAL A 63 -4.48 19.31 7.15
N ALA A 64 -3.73 18.25 7.45
CA ALA A 64 -3.09 18.07 8.75
C ALA A 64 -2.01 19.14 9.03
N GLN A 65 -1.27 19.54 8.00
CA GLN A 65 -0.29 20.63 8.09
C GLN A 65 -0.96 21.99 8.31
N GLN A 66 -2.03 22.30 7.57
CA GLN A 66 -2.81 23.54 7.76
C GLN A 66 -3.41 23.63 9.16
N ALA A 67 -3.81 22.50 9.73
CA ALA A 67 -4.30 22.39 11.12
C ALA A 67 -3.17 22.39 12.15
N GLN A 68 -1.89 22.54 11.74
CA GLN A 68 -0.71 22.50 12.61
C GLN A 68 -0.52 21.16 13.36
N ALA A 69 -1.20 20.11 12.93
CA ALA A 69 -1.03 18.76 13.47
C ALA A 69 0.23 18.09 12.93
N HIS A 70 0.62 18.41 11.70
CA HIS A 70 1.89 18.04 11.07
C HIS A 70 2.77 19.27 10.86
N GLN A 71 4.07 19.09 10.95
CA GLN A 71 5.05 20.13 10.59
C GLN A 71 5.17 20.23 9.06
N PRO A 72 5.54 21.40 8.49
CA PRO A 72 5.93 21.50 7.10
C PRO A 72 7.01 20.46 6.75
N GLY A 73 6.79 19.69 5.71
CA GLY A 73 7.72 18.67 5.23
C GLY A 73 7.60 17.28 5.84
N ASP A 74 6.82 17.09 6.91
CA ASP A 74 6.66 15.77 7.57
C ASP A 74 6.28 14.63 6.61
N GLN A 75 5.46 14.92 5.60
CA GLN A 75 4.95 13.93 4.64
C GLN A 75 5.56 14.07 3.24
N ASP A 76 6.36 15.09 2.97
CA ASP A 76 6.85 15.40 1.62
C ASP A 76 7.60 14.23 0.99
N GLN A 77 8.45 13.55 1.74
CA GLN A 77 9.21 12.39 1.26
C GLN A 77 8.30 11.20 0.94
N VAL A 78 7.27 10.96 1.75
CA VAL A 78 6.30 9.87 1.51
C VAL A 78 5.47 10.17 0.27
N VAL A 79 4.95 11.39 0.13
CA VAL A 79 4.18 11.83 -1.05
C VAL A 79 5.02 11.74 -2.31
N ALA A 80 6.28 12.20 -2.26
CA ALA A 80 7.20 12.10 -3.39
C ALA A 80 7.51 10.64 -3.77
N ALA A 81 7.70 9.75 -2.77
CA ALA A 81 7.93 8.34 -3.01
C ALA A 81 6.72 7.65 -3.66
N LEU A 82 5.50 7.94 -3.19
CA LEU A 82 4.27 7.42 -3.80
C LEU A 82 4.13 7.87 -5.25
N LYS A 83 4.39 9.15 -5.53
CA LYS A 83 4.37 9.67 -6.90
C LYS A 83 5.41 9.00 -7.78
N ALA A 84 6.64 8.88 -7.32
CA ALA A 84 7.72 8.23 -8.05
C ALA A 84 7.41 6.75 -8.37
N GLN A 85 6.77 6.03 -7.45
CA GLN A 85 6.31 4.65 -7.67
C GLN A 85 5.25 4.58 -8.76
N VAL A 86 4.24 5.46 -8.74
CA VAL A 86 3.21 5.52 -9.78
C VAL A 86 3.84 5.82 -11.15
N ASP A 87 4.74 6.79 -11.23
CA ASP A 87 5.42 7.18 -12.46
C ASP A 87 6.31 6.03 -13.00
N ALA A 88 7.05 5.34 -12.14
CA ALA A 88 7.90 4.22 -12.51
C ALA A 88 7.12 2.99 -13.00
N ILE A 89 5.95 2.71 -12.38
CA ILE A 89 5.06 1.61 -12.79
C ILE A 89 4.36 1.96 -14.10
N LYS A 90 3.93 3.22 -14.28
CA LYS A 90 3.31 3.71 -15.50
C LYS A 90 4.24 3.57 -16.71
N GLY A 91 5.53 3.71 -16.50
CA GLY A 91 6.54 3.72 -17.55
C GLY A 91 6.50 4.97 -18.40
N GLN A 92 7.41 5.05 -19.36
CA GLN A 92 7.41 6.10 -20.38
C GLN A 92 6.84 5.54 -21.68
N GLY A 93 6.18 6.40 -22.45
CA GLY A 93 5.63 6.03 -23.73
C GLY A 93 6.71 5.49 -24.67
N GLY A 94 6.38 4.49 -25.45
CA GLY A 94 7.17 3.96 -26.54
C GLY A 94 6.40 4.07 -27.85
N THR A 95 7.02 3.62 -28.93
CA THR A 95 6.38 3.50 -30.24
C THR A 95 6.04 2.04 -30.51
N PRO A 96 4.78 1.58 -30.31
CA PRO A 96 4.41 0.15 -30.45
C PRO A 96 4.76 -0.44 -31.81
N ALA A 97 4.76 0.38 -32.87
CA ALA A 97 5.18 -0.05 -34.21
C ALA A 97 6.68 -0.41 -34.31
N GLN A 98 7.48 0.05 -33.33
CA GLN A 98 8.90 -0.28 -33.18
C GLN A 98 9.16 -1.32 -32.10
N GLY A 99 8.10 -1.91 -31.51
CA GLY A 99 8.19 -2.87 -30.41
C GLY A 99 8.49 -2.23 -29.05
N GLU A 100 8.32 -0.92 -28.92
CA GLU A 100 8.53 -0.19 -27.69
C GLU A 100 7.19 0.02 -26.97
N PHE A 101 7.14 -0.35 -25.70
CA PHE A 101 5.95 -0.25 -24.86
C PHE A 101 6.27 0.48 -23.56
N PRO A 102 5.26 1.09 -22.88
CA PRO A 102 5.44 1.71 -21.57
C PRO A 102 5.60 0.63 -20.50
N GLU A 103 6.81 0.10 -20.37
CA GLU A 103 7.17 -0.92 -19.40
C GLU A 103 7.60 -0.31 -18.06
N PHE A 104 7.68 -1.12 -17.01
CA PHE A 104 8.21 -0.71 -15.70
C PHE A 104 9.61 -0.10 -15.85
N GLN A 105 9.82 1.10 -15.27
CA GLN A 105 11.13 1.74 -15.23
C GLN A 105 12.03 1.23 -14.12
N ALA A 106 11.46 0.51 -13.15
CA ALA A 106 12.17 -0.16 -12.08
C ALA A 106 11.50 -1.53 -11.81
N PRO A 107 12.18 -2.51 -11.23
CA PRO A 107 11.69 -3.87 -11.05
C PRO A 107 10.64 -3.97 -9.93
N HIS A 108 9.49 -3.33 -10.09
CA HIS A 108 8.38 -3.40 -9.16
C HIS A 108 7.68 -4.77 -9.18
N LEU A 109 7.23 -5.21 -8.01
CA LEU A 109 6.20 -6.24 -7.87
C LEU A 109 4.87 -5.55 -7.61
N THR A 110 3.94 -5.65 -8.56
CA THR A 110 2.61 -5.06 -8.45
C THR A 110 1.56 -6.17 -8.26
N LEU A 111 0.79 -6.07 -7.18
CA LEU A 111 -0.38 -6.90 -6.92
C LEU A 111 -1.62 -6.05 -7.15
N ALA A 112 -2.51 -6.48 -8.04
CA ALA A 112 -3.67 -5.69 -8.42
C ALA A 112 -4.94 -6.54 -8.53
N SER A 113 -6.07 -6.00 -8.05
CA SER A 113 -7.36 -6.66 -8.15
C SER A 113 -8.48 -5.61 -8.23
N PRO A 114 -9.52 -5.80 -9.08
CA PRO A 114 -10.73 -4.99 -9.05
C PRO A 114 -11.63 -5.28 -7.84
N ALA A 115 -11.37 -6.34 -7.09
CA ALA A 115 -12.16 -6.74 -5.92
C ALA A 115 -11.36 -6.54 -4.63
N GLY A 116 -10.54 -7.51 -4.25
CA GLY A 116 -9.77 -7.48 -3.00
C GLY A 116 -8.44 -8.21 -3.11
N ILE A 117 -7.55 -7.96 -2.15
CA ILE A 117 -6.29 -8.69 -1.98
C ILE A 117 -6.26 -9.17 -0.53
N GLU A 118 -6.39 -10.46 -0.32
CA GLU A 118 -6.37 -11.10 0.97
C GLU A 118 -5.01 -11.77 1.18
N THR A 119 -4.40 -11.51 2.34
CA THR A 119 -3.19 -12.18 2.78
C THR A 119 -3.44 -12.86 4.12
N SER A 120 -3.02 -14.10 4.24
CA SER A 120 -3.22 -14.90 5.45
C SER A 120 -2.00 -15.77 5.72
N SER A 121 -1.64 -15.93 7.00
CA SER A 121 -0.55 -16.77 7.45
C SER A 121 -0.93 -17.47 8.75
N GLN A 122 -0.62 -18.75 8.87
CA GLN A 122 -0.73 -19.47 10.15
C GLN A 122 0.37 -19.07 11.14
N GLY A 123 1.51 -18.63 10.64
CA GLY A 123 2.61 -18.10 11.43
C GLY A 123 2.57 -16.57 11.51
N SER A 124 3.71 -15.95 11.50
CA SER A 124 3.87 -14.51 11.59
C SER A 124 3.91 -13.85 10.21
N THR A 125 3.40 -12.64 10.13
CA THR A 125 3.55 -11.77 8.96
C THR A 125 4.45 -10.59 9.33
N HIS A 126 5.45 -10.32 8.50
CA HIS A 126 6.36 -9.19 8.64
C HIS A 126 6.33 -8.33 7.38
N LEU A 127 6.03 -7.05 7.53
CA LEU A 127 6.14 -6.03 6.48
C LEU A 127 7.32 -5.12 6.83
N MET A 128 8.29 -5.03 5.94
CA MET A 128 9.50 -4.22 6.12
C MET A 128 9.77 -3.41 4.86
N SER A 129 10.07 -2.16 5.04
CA SER A 129 10.55 -1.24 4.01
C SER A 129 11.80 -0.53 4.55
N VAL A 130 12.81 -0.34 3.71
CA VAL A 130 14.02 0.41 4.08
C VAL A 130 13.76 1.90 4.17
N GLU A 131 12.82 2.41 3.36
CA GLU A 131 12.48 3.85 3.30
C GLU A 131 11.15 4.11 3.98
N HIS A 132 10.05 4.06 3.26
CA HIS A 132 8.73 4.46 3.74
C HIS A 132 7.71 3.34 3.57
N THR A 133 6.79 3.25 4.52
CA THR A 133 5.57 2.44 4.38
C THR A 133 4.37 3.37 4.48
N ALA A 134 3.57 3.46 3.41
CA ALA A 134 2.34 4.22 3.37
C ALA A 134 1.14 3.29 3.30
N LEU A 135 0.14 3.56 4.15
CA LEU A 135 -1.16 2.90 4.11
C LEU A 135 -2.22 3.95 3.82
N THR A 136 -2.90 3.87 2.68
CA THR A 136 -3.94 4.82 2.28
C THR A 136 -5.22 4.06 1.97
N SER A 137 -6.32 4.49 2.57
CA SER A 137 -7.64 3.90 2.36
C SER A 137 -8.66 4.99 2.05
N GLY A 138 -9.46 4.83 1.01
CA GLY A 138 -10.59 5.70 0.71
C GLY A 138 -11.78 5.52 1.65
N GLY A 139 -11.79 4.45 2.45
CA GLY A 139 -12.77 4.17 3.49
C GLY A 139 -12.12 4.11 4.87
N HIS A 140 -12.47 3.10 5.65
CA HIS A 140 -11.93 2.89 6.98
C HIS A 140 -10.64 2.07 6.96
N ALA A 141 -9.67 2.45 7.80
CA ALA A 141 -8.56 1.59 8.19
C ALA A 141 -8.81 1.06 9.60
N SER A 142 -8.76 -0.26 9.78
CA SER A 142 -9.01 -0.92 11.06
C SER A 142 -7.81 -1.77 11.48
N LEU A 143 -7.38 -1.61 12.73
CA LEU A 143 -6.34 -2.42 13.36
C LEU A 143 -6.94 -3.12 14.58
N SER A 144 -6.88 -4.45 14.60
CA SER A 144 -7.35 -5.27 15.71
C SER A 144 -6.28 -6.29 16.09
N ALA A 145 -5.93 -6.37 17.35
CA ALA A 145 -4.95 -7.31 17.87
C ALA A 145 -5.54 -8.09 19.07
N GLY A 146 -5.32 -9.39 19.10
CA GLY A 146 -5.80 -10.26 20.17
C GLY A 146 -5.07 -10.05 21.52
N LYS A 147 -3.94 -9.34 21.52
CA LYS A 147 -3.17 -9.03 22.74
C LYS A 147 -2.85 -7.55 22.82
N SER A 148 -1.84 -7.08 22.12
CA SER A 148 -1.33 -5.71 22.26
C SER A 148 -1.05 -5.07 20.92
N LEU A 149 -1.24 -3.75 20.85
CA LEU A 149 -0.71 -2.90 19.80
C LEU A 149 0.46 -2.10 20.38
N LEU A 150 1.67 -2.33 19.86
CA LEU A 150 2.89 -1.65 20.32
C LEU A 150 3.39 -0.74 19.19
N VAL A 151 3.55 0.54 19.49
CA VAL A 151 4.05 1.54 18.54
C VAL A 151 5.30 2.18 19.11
N SER A 152 6.42 2.12 18.37
CA SER A 152 7.68 2.74 18.77
C SER A 152 8.27 3.48 17.57
N VAL A 153 8.62 4.75 17.76
CA VAL A 153 9.22 5.61 16.75
C VAL A 153 10.41 6.34 17.34
N LYS A 154 11.38 6.66 16.51
CA LYS A 154 12.59 7.40 16.93
C LYS A 154 12.29 8.89 17.16
N GLU A 155 11.43 9.49 16.37
CA GLU A 155 11.24 10.95 16.36
C GLU A 155 9.90 11.37 16.94
N ALA A 156 8.80 11.24 16.21
CA ALA A 156 7.51 11.74 16.64
C ALA A 156 6.34 10.86 16.22
N VAL A 157 5.32 10.80 17.07
CA VAL A 157 3.98 10.30 16.71
C VAL A 157 3.06 11.50 16.57
N ARG A 158 2.45 11.67 15.39
CA ARG A 158 1.45 12.71 15.13
C ARG A 158 0.17 12.06 14.64
N MET A 159 -0.93 12.39 15.29
CA MET A 159 -2.25 11.86 14.96
C MET A 159 -3.19 13.05 14.71
N PHE A 160 -3.95 12.99 13.63
CA PHE A 160 -4.87 14.03 13.21
C PHE A 160 -6.23 13.45 12.81
N ALA A 161 -7.29 14.08 13.27
CA ALA A 161 -8.66 13.78 12.85
C ALA A 161 -9.35 15.07 12.41
N TYR A 162 -9.67 15.19 11.12
CA TYR A 162 -10.16 16.43 10.52
C TYR A 162 -11.54 16.85 11.02
N LYS A 163 -12.52 15.93 11.12
CA LYS A 163 -13.91 16.30 11.37
C LYS A 163 -14.50 15.78 12.67
N ALA A 164 -14.20 14.56 13.05
CA ALA A 164 -14.94 13.84 14.09
C ALA A 164 -14.18 13.71 15.43
N GLY A 165 -12.95 14.23 15.49
CA GLY A 165 -12.11 14.19 16.70
C GLY A 165 -11.50 12.82 16.98
N MET A 166 -10.88 12.67 18.13
CA MET A 166 -10.23 11.45 18.61
C MET A 166 -10.82 11.02 19.95
N LYS A 167 -10.95 9.71 20.15
CA LYS A 167 -11.41 9.14 21.40
C LYS A 167 -10.44 8.03 21.85
N LEU A 168 -9.91 8.15 23.06
CA LEU A 168 -9.09 7.15 23.72
C LEU A 168 -9.87 6.61 24.93
N VAL A 169 -10.01 5.30 25.03
CA VAL A 169 -10.74 4.67 26.13
C VAL A 169 -10.00 3.43 26.59
N ALA A 170 -9.67 3.37 27.88
CA ALA A 170 -9.32 2.14 28.56
C ALA A 170 -10.55 1.64 29.34
N ALA A 171 -11.01 0.43 29.05
CA ALA A 171 -12.28 -0.07 29.62
C ALA A 171 -12.16 -0.52 31.08
N SER A 172 -10.98 -0.97 31.52
CA SER A 172 -10.79 -1.56 32.84
C SER A 172 -9.45 -1.24 33.53
N ALA A 173 -8.67 -0.31 32.97
CA ALA A 173 -7.40 0.13 33.53
C ALA A 173 -7.18 1.60 33.19
N ASP A 174 -6.06 2.17 33.63
CA ASP A 174 -5.74 3.58 33.47
C ASP A 174 -5.24 3.90 32.05
N ILE A 175 -5.30 5.19 31.70
CA ILE A 175 -4.61 5.78 30.57
C ILE A 175 -3.46 6.61 31.14
N ASP A 176 -2.24 6.10 31.01
CA ASP A 176 -1.04 6.80 31.45
C ASP A 176 -0.51 7.68 30.31
N ILE A 177 -0.35 8.97 30.58
CA ILE A 177 0.29 9.92 29.68
C ILE A 177 1.45 10.57 30.43
N THR A 178 2.67 10.26 30.02
CA THR A 178 3.88 10.70 30.72
C THR A 178 4.89 11.33 29.77
N ALA A 179 5.36 12.54 30.12
CA ALA A 179 6.53 13.14 29.50
C ALA A 179 7.72 12.99 30.46
N LEU A 180 8.75 12.21 30.06
CA LEU A 180 9.89 11.92 30.95
C LEU A 180 10.83 13.12 31.15
N LYS A 181 10.87 14.05 30.21
CA LYS A 181 11.82 15.16 30.23
C LYS A 181 11.16 16.55 30.26
N ASP A 182 10.10 16.71 29.46
CA ASP A 182 9.39 17.99 29.32
C ASP A 182 7.95 17.87 29.87
N SER A 183 7.02 18.70 29.41
CA SER A 183 5.64 18.75 29.91
C SER A 183 4.65 18.00 29.05
N VAL A 184 3.56 17.55 29.66
CA VAL A 184 2.32 17.17 28.97
C VAL A 184 1.47 18.44 28.87
N ASN A 185 1.18 18.90 27.64
CA ASN A 185 0.35 20.08 27.40
C ASN A 185 -1.05 19.64 26.91
N ILE A 186 -2.07 20.09 27.61
CA ILE A 186 -3.48 19.91 27.22
C ILE A 186 -4.05 21.33 27.11
N LEU A 187 -4.46 21.70 25.86
CA LEU A 187 -4.95 23.04 25.51
C LEU A 187 -6.46 23.00 25.25
#